data_c063a923569a7df11794e2c8a29ff3d2
#
_entry.id   c063a923569a7df11794e2c8a29ff3d2
#
_cell.length_a   1.000
_cell.length_b   1.000
_cell.length_c   1.000
_cell.angle_alpha   90.00
_cell.angle_beta   90.00
_cell.angle_gamma   90.00
#
_symmetry.space_group_name_H-M   'P 1'
#
loop_
_entity.id
_entity.type
_entity.pdbx_description
1 polymer ?
#
loop_
_entity_poly.entity_id
_entity_poly.type
_entity_poly.pdbx_seq_one_letter_code
_entity_poly.pdbx_strand_id
1 'polypeptide(L)'
;MKFLEFGNSENKKIMLIHGFQVPWQVWQPQIDYFSQKYYVIVPILDGHNPIEKSTFSSVQKEAQAIEKYYIEHYGDRIFAVCGMSMGGSIASVLWANDKLHIEKLFLDGAPLVRQNKMLTVLLTNQYISLTHKTRQRNIKTLNMCEKSFIPKQYMQYFLEMMDAMNDETIHNGVTSVGQFQLPKNLKRDDLDVIYYHGTTLNEMVAKKSAKYLQQHYPQAKVVCLKGYSHGELVLRHPEQYIKLVEGFLEVSIASKD
;
A
#
# COMPACT_ATOMS: atom_id res chain seq x y z
N MET A 1 14.57 6.49 1.63
CA MET A 1 13.45 6.23 0.66
C MET A 1 13.84 6.79 -0.70
N LYS A 2 13.56 6.07 -1.78
CA LYS A 2 13.78 6.50 -3.18
C LYS A 2 12.43 6.65 -3.87
N PHE A 3 12.33 7.62 -4.77
CA PHE A 3 11.11 7.84 -5.57
C PHE A 3 11.41 7.57 -7.04
N LEU A 4 10.52 6.84 -7.68
CA LEU A 4 10.51 6.60 -9.12
C LEU A 4 9.36 7.38 -9.73
N GLU A 5 9.58 7.93 -10.92
CA GLU A 5 8.64 8.85 -11.56
C GLU A 5 8.50 8.49 -13.03
N PHE A 6 7.26 8.50 -13.52
CA PHE A 6 6.92 8.04 -14.85
C PHE A 6 5.84 8.93 -15.48
N GLY A 7 5.95 9.18 -16.79
CA GLY A 7 4.99 9.99 -17.52
C GLY A 7 5.40 11.45 -17.65
N ASN A 8 4.45 12.30 -18.05
CA ASN A 8 4.70 13.74 -18.23
C ASN A 8 4.44 14.49 -16.90
N SER A 9 5.44 15.23 -16.41
CA SER A 9 5.38 15.98 -15.15
C SER A 9 4.27 17.04 -15.07
N GLU A 10 3.79 17.52 -16.21
CA GLU A 10 2.68 18.48 -16.29
C GLU A 10 1.31 17.84 -16.00
N ASN A 11 1.21 16.51 -16.08
CA ASN A 11 -0.03 15.80 -15.82
C ASN A 11 -0.38 15.78 -14.32
N LYS A 12 -1.67 15.51 -14.02
CA LYS A 12 -2.11 15.25 -12.64
C LYS A 12 -1.30 14.12 -12.02
N LYS A 13 -0.90 14.29 -10.76
CA LYS A 13 0.00 13.37 -10.06
C LYS A 13 -0.78 12.30 -9.34
N ILE A 14 -0.39 11.04 -9.55
CA ILE A 14 -0.88 9.89 -8.79
C ILE A 14 0.28 9.16 -8.11
N MET A 15 0.07 8.67 -6.91
CA MET A 15 1.08 7.92 -6.17
C MET A 15 0.64 6.48 -5.94
N LEU A 16 1.55 5.51 -6.17
CA LEU A 16 1.32 4.09 -5.96
C LEU A 16 2.24 3.58 -4.84
N ILE A 17 1.68 3.23 -3.68
CA ILE A 17 2.45 2.81 -2.50
C ILE A 17 2.30 1.30 -2.31
N HIS A 18 3.43 0.58 -2.38
CA HIS A 18 3.45 -0.88 -2.28
C HIS A 18 3.26 -1.39 -0.85
N GLY A 19 2.93 -2.69 -0.72
CA GLY A 19 2.76 -3.36 0.57
C GLY A 19 4.08 -3.81 1.21
N PHE A 20 3.97 -4.35 2.43
CA PHE A 20 5.10 -4.94 3.15
C PHE A 20 5.60 -6.21 2.44
N GLN A 21 6.92 -6.34 2.30
CA GLN A 21 7.59 -7.42 1.57
C GLN A 21 7.09 -7.59 0.13
N VAL A 22 6.70 -6.50 -0.51
CA VAL A 22 6.30 -6.47 -1.91
C VAL A 22 7.25 -5.58 -2.69
N PRO A 23 7.94 -6.08 -3.74
CA PRO A 23 8.80 -5.25 -4.56
C PRO A 23 7.97 -4.25 -5.38
N TRP A 24 8.48 -3.04 -5.55
CA TRP A 24 7.76 -1.98 -6.29
C TRP A 24 7.42 -2.37 -7.73
N GLN A 25 8.18 -3.28 -8.33
CA GLN A 25 7.97 -3.76 -9.71
C GLN A 25 6.61 -4.42 -9.93
N VAL A 26 5.91 -4.81 -8.86
CA VAL A 26 4.53 -5.31 -9.00
C VAL A 26 3.57 -4.26 -9.55
N TRP A 27 3.93 -2.97 -9.45
CA TRP A 27 3.19 -1.86 -10.01
C TRP A 27 3.45 -1.63 -11.51
N GLN A 28 4.36 -2.41 -12.16
CA GLN A 28 4.73 -2.14 -13.55
C GLN A 28 3.53 -2.06 -14.51
N PRO A 29 2.54 -2.97 -14.48
CA PRO A 29 1.38 -2.85 -15.36
C PRO A 29 0.57 -1.58 -15.14
N GLN A 30 0.40 -1.16 -13.88
CA GLN A 30 -0.30 0.07 -13.52
C GLN A 30 0.49 1.31 -13.91
N ILE A 31 1.82 1.27 -13.75
CA ILE A 31 2.73 2.33 -14.19
C ILE A 31 2.62 2.52 -15.70
N ASP A 32 2.74 1.44 -16.48
CA ASP A 32 2.70 1.47 -17.94
C ASP A 32 1.38 2.04 -18.48
N TYR A 33 0.28 1.74 -17.79
CA TYR A 33 -1.04 2.26 -18.15
C TYR A 33 -1.23 3.71 -17.72
N PHE A 34 -1.06 4.01 -16.44
CA PHE A 34 -1.39 5.32 -15.90
C PHE A 34 -0.41 6.41 -16.33
N SER A 35 0.86 6.09 -16.60
CA SER A 35 1.85 7.08 -17.06
C SER A 35 1.54 7.69 -18.44
N GLN A 36 0.58 7.12 -19.18
CA GLN A 36 0.09 7.69 -20.42
C GLN A 36 -0.81 8.92 -20.20
N LYS A 37 -1.48 9.02 -19.06
CA LYS A 37 -2.44 10.08 -18.71
C LYS A 37 -2.05 10.90 -17.48
N TYR A 38 -1.26 10.31 -16.59
CA TYR A 38 -0.89 10.87 -15.28
C TYR A 38 0.62 10.90 -15.11
N TYR A 39 1.07 11.70 -14.17
CA TYR A 39 2.44 11.58 -13.63
C TYR A 39 2.41 10.63 -12.45
N VAL A 40 3.03 9.47 -12.63
CA VAL A 40 3.01 8.37 -11.64
C VAL A 40 4.23 8.43 -10.76
N ILE A 41 4.03 8.50 -9.45
CA ILE A 41 5.09 8.54 -8.44
C ILE A 41 5.01 7.24 -7.63
N VAL A 42 6.15 6.54 -7.52
CA VAL A 42 6.24 5.26 -6.80
C VAL A 42 7.36 5.36 -5.76
N PRO A 43 7.02 5.56 -4.47
CA PRO A 43 8.00 5.49 -3.41
C PRO A 43 8.47 4.04 -3.20
N ILE A 44 9.79 3.81 -3.21
CA ILE A 44 10.39 2.57 -2.73
C ILE A 44 10.62 2.76 -1.23
N LEU A 45 9.79 2.10 -0.42
CA LEU A 45 9.80 2.24 1.03
C LEU A 45 11.15 1.80 1.63
N ASP A 46 11.55 2.42 2.74
CA ASP A 46 12.76 2.04 3.43
C ASP A 46 12.75 0.55 3.80
N GLY A 47 13.91 -0.09 3.71
CA GLY A 47 14.05 -1.53 3.91
C GLY A 47 13.55 -2.41 2.76
N HIS A 48 12.98 -1.83 1.68
CA HIS A 48 12.48 -2.57 0.50
C HIS A 48 13.33 -2.29 -0.76
N ASN A 49 14.35 -1.43 -0.68
CA ASN A 49 15.26 -1.18 -1.79
C ASN A 49 16.49 -2.11 -1.68
N PRO A 50 16.71 -3.05 -2.63
CA PRO A 50 17.86 -3.94 -2.56
C PRO A 50 19.20 -3.22 -2.82
N ILE A 51 19.18 -2.06 -3.47
CA ILE A 51 20.39 -1.30 -3.85
C ILE A 51 20.81 -0.34 -2.73
N GLU A 52 19.87 0.40 -2.18
CA GLU A 52 20.10 1.39 -1.13
C GLU A 52 19.66 0.83 0.22
N LYS A 53 20.64 0.41 1.02
CA LYS A 53 20.37 -0.16 2.35
C LYS A 53 19.78 0.90 3.26
N SER A 54 18.54 0.68 3.66
CA SER A 54 17.84 1.47 4.65
C SER A 54 17.04 0.54 5.57
N THR A 55 16.59 1.06 6.70
CA THR A 55 15.76 0.30 7.64
C THR A 55 14.42 0.98 7.77
N PHE A 56 13.33 0.25 7.51
CA PHE A 56 11.98 0.72 7.75
C PHE A 56 11.78 1.02 9.24
N SER A 57 11.26 2.19 9.56
CA SER A 57 11.04 2.62 10.94
C SER A 57 9.57 2.51 11.35
N SER A 58 8.66 3.18 10.63
CA SER A 58 7.23 3.12 10.90
C SER A 58 6.42 3.70 9.74
N VAL A 59 5.14 3.34 9.66
CA VAL A 59 4.22 3.91 8.66
C VAL A 59 4.12 5.43 8.76
N GLN A 60 4.29 6.00 9.97
CA GLN A 60 4.32 7.44 10.19
C GLN A 60 5.58 8.09 9.63
N LYS A 61 6.73 7.45 9.79
CA LYS A 61 8.01 7.96 9.24
C LYS A 61 8.04 7.90 7.73
N GLU A 62 7.53 6.83 7.14
CA GLU A 62 7.39 6.72 5.69
C GLU A 62 6.45 7.80 5.14
N ALA A 63 5.29 8.01 5.77
CA ALA A 63 4.39 9.09 5.39
C ALA A 63 5.06 10.48 5.49
N GLN A 64 5.82 10.75 6.56
CA GLN A 64 6.57 12.01 6.71
C GLN A 64 7.62 12.21 5.61
N ALA A 65 8.31 11.13 5.21
CA ALA A 65 9.29 11.19 4.11
C ALA A 65 8.61 11.46 2.76
N ILE A 66 7.44 10.83 2.52
CA ILE A 66 6.62 11.07 1.33
C ILE A 66 6.11 12.52 1.30
N GLU A 67 5.55 13.01 2.41
CA GLU A 67 5.08 14.40 2.53
C GLU A 67 6.19 15.40 2.22
N LYS A 68 7.34 15.21 2.86
CA LYS A 68 8.50 16.08 2.65
C LYS A 68 8.91 16.12 1.19
N TYR A 69 9.15 14.94 0.59
CA TYR A 69 9.56 14.84 -0.81
C TYR A 69 8.53 15.49 -1.74
N TYR A 70 7.27 15.14 -1.57
CA TYR A 70 6.23 15.60 -2.47
C TYR A 70 6.02 17.12 -2.39
N ILE A 71 5.99 17.68 -1.19
CA ILE A 71 5.82 19.14 -0.97
C ILE A 71 7.01 19.91 -1.56
N GLU A 72 8.23 19.43 -1.36
CA GLU A 72 9.44 20.08 -1.88
C GLU A 72 9.50 20.12 -3.41
N HIS A 73 8.88 19.13 -4.11
CA HIS A 73 8.97 19.01 -5.57
C HIS A 73 7.71 19.46 -6.30
N TYR A 74 6.52 19.31 -5.70
CA TYR A 74 5.23 19.44 -6.39
C TYR A 74 4.19 20.29 -5.64
N GLY A 75 4.54 20.80 -4.46
CA GLY A 75 3.57 21.51 -3.60
C GLY A 75 2.72 20.54 -2.78
N ASP A 76 1.63 21.03 -2.23
CA ASP A 76 0.82 20.33 -1.24
C ASP A 76 -0.42 19.61 -1.81
N ARG A 77 -0.63 19.64 -3.14
CA ARG A 77 -1.83 19.04 -3.78
C ARG A 77 -1.49 17.84 -4.62
N ILE A 78 -2.12 16.70 -4.33
CA ILE A 78 -2.01 15.47 -5.12
C ILE A 78 -3.39 14.97 -5.54
N PHE A 79 -3.52 14.61 -6.82
CA PHE A 79 -4.79 14.14 -7.38
C PHE A 79 -5.22 12.80 -6.77
N ALA A 80 -4.32 11.80 -6.72
CA ALA A 80 -4.67 10.51 -6.14
C ALA A 80 -3.52 9.83 -5.43
N VAL A 81 -3.85 9.09 -4.37
CA VAL A 81 -2.94 8.17 -3.70
C VAL A 81 -3.58 6.78 -3.66
N CYS A 82 -2.86 5.80 -4.19
CA CYS A 82 -3.27 4.39 -4.20
C CYS A 82 -2.32 3.58 -3.31
N GLY A 83 -2.83 2.94 -2.30
CA GLY A 83 -2.03 2.15 -1.36
C GLY A 83 -2.53 0.74 -1.17
N MET A 84 -1.62 -0.25 -1.28
CA MET A 84 -1.89 -1.65 -1.03
C MET A 84 -1.39 -2.05 0.36
N SER A 85 -2.22 -2.71 1.18
CA SER A 85 -1.82 -3.27 2.49
C SER A 85 -1.12 -2.22 3.37
N MET A 86 0.15 -2.43 3.75
CA MET A 86 0.95 -1.44 4.49
C MET A 86 1.03 -0.09 3.76
N GLY A 87 1.14 -0.09 2.42
CA GLY A 87 1.08 1.14 1.63
C GLY A 87 -0.24 1.90 1.79
N GLY A 88 -1.35 1.17 1.98
CA GLY A 88 -2.64 1.76 2.31
C GLY A 88 -2.70 2.34 3.72
N SER A 89 -2.01 1.73 4.70
CA SER A 89 -1.84 2.33 6.04
C SER A 89 -1.03 3.63 5.97
N ILE A 90 0.07 3.65 5.17
CA ILE A 90 0.87 4.87 4.93
C ILE A 90 0.02 5.96 4.26
N ALA A 91 -0.73 5.61 3.22
CA ALA A 91 -1.65 6.53 2.55
C ALA A 91 -2.71 7.10 3.52
N SER A 92 -3.17 6.29 4.48
CA SER A 92 -4.10 6.71 5.51
C SER A 92 -3.46 7.61 6.57
N VAL A 93 -2.15 7.49 6.80
CA VAL A 93 -1.38 8.44 7.62
C VAL A 93 -1.24 9.77 6.89
N LEU A 94 -0.99 9.78 5.57
CA LEU A 94 -0.99 11.01 4.76
C LEU A 94 -2.33 11.74 4.87
N TRP A 95 -3.43 11.02 4.77
CA TRP A 95 -4.77 11.55 5.00
C TRP A 95 -4.92 12.15 6.41
N ALA A 96 -4.49 11.42 7.46
CA ALA A 96 -4.63 11.85 8.85
C ALA A 96 -3.75 13.08 9.20
N ASN A 97 -2.57 13.20 8.58
CA ASN A 97 -1.65 14.33 8.81
C ASN A 97 -2.14 15.62 8.17
N ASP A 98 -2.96 15.53 7.13
CA ASP A 98 -3.56 16.67 6.41
C ASP A 98 -2.55 17.70 5.86
N LYS A 99 -1.32 17.25 5.59
CA LYS A 99 -0.27 18.10 4.99
C LYS A 99 -0.32 18.09 3.47
N LEU A 100 -0.83 17.00 2.90
CA LEU A 100 -1.12 16.87 1.48
C LEU A 100 -2.63 16.94 1.26
N HIS A 101 -3.04 17.83 0.38
CA HIS A 101 -4.41 17.88 -0.12
C HIS A 101 -4.61 16.77 -1.14
N ILE A 102 -5.07 15.60 -0.68
CA ILE A 102 -5.37 14.44 -1.50
C ILE A 102 -6.81 14.54 -1.98
N GLU A 103 -7.05 14.48 -3.30
CA GLU A 103 -8.42 14.54 -3.84
C GLU A 103 -9.06 13.14 -3.85
N LYS A 104 -8.28 12.08 -4.11
CA LYS A 104 -8.77 10.69 -4.21
C LYS A 104 -7.85 9.70 -3.49
N LEU A 105 -8.43 8.84 -2.70
CA LEU A 105 -7.70 7.83 -1.92
C LEU A 105 -8.23 6.43 -2.22
N PHE A 106 -7.40 5.60 -2.86
CA PHE A 106 -7.71 4.22 -3.19
C PHE A 106 -6.93 3.28 -2.28
N LEU A 107 -7.63 2.49 -1.47
CA LEU A 107 -7.06 1.58 -0.48
C LEU A 107 -7.41 0.13 -0.82
N ASP A 108 -6.40 -0.73 -0.97
CA ASP A 108 -6.57 -2.16 -1.18
C ASP A 108 -6.03 -2.94 0.03
N GLY A 109 -6.93 -3.55 0.79
CA GLY A 109 -6.60 -4.38 1.95
C GLY A 109 -5.89 -3.64 3.10
N ALA A 110 -5.99 -2.32 3.19
CA ALA A 110 -5.24 -1.51 4.15
C ALA A 110 -5.60 -1.83 5.61
N PRO A 111 -4.63 -2.17 6.49
CA PRO A 111 -4.86 -2.23 7.93
C PRO A 111 -5.09 -0.84 8.51
N LEU A 112 -6.31 -0.58 9.00
CA LEU A 112 -6.73 0.71 9.56
C LEU A 112 -7.09 0.64 11.04
N VAL A 113 -7.00 -0.54 11.65
CA VAL A 113 -7.36 -0.77 13.05
C VAL A 113 -6.25 -1.52 13.78
N ARG A 114 -6.02 -1.11 15.02
CA ARG A 114 -5.00 -1.73 15.86
C ARG A 114 -5.24 -3.23 16.01
N GLN A 115 -4.17 -3.99 15.91
CA GLN A 115 -4.17 -5.43 16.09
C GLN A 115 -3.84 -5.82 17.54
N ASN A 116 -4.18 -7.06 17.90
CA ASN A 116 -3.78 -7.63 19.18
C ASN A 116 -2.25 -7.79 19.24
N LYS A 117 -1.64 -7.39 20.37
CA LYS A 117 -0.18 -7.45 20.55
C LYS A 117 0.38 -8.87 20.38
N MET A 118 -0.29 -9.90 20.91
CA MET A 118 0.16 -11.28 20.78
C MET A 118 0.15 -11.73 19.29
N LEU A 119 -0.90 -11.36 18.56
CA LEU A 119 -0.98 -11.63 17.12
C LEU A 119 0.15 -10.91 16.36
N THR A 120 0.43 -9.65 16.72
CA THR A 120 1.53 -8.88 16.10
C THR A 120 2.88 -9.58 16.34
N VAL A 121 3.17 -10.02 17.56
CA VAL A 121 4.42 -10.76 17.86
C VAL A 121 4.49 -12.07 17.09
N LEU A 122 3.40 -12.83 17.02
CA LEU A 122 3.35 -14.07 16.25
C LEU A 122 3.62 -13.83 14.76
N LEU A 123 2.97 -12.83 14.19
CA LEU A 123 3.18 -12.44 12.79
C LEU A 123 4.62 -11.98 12.54
N THR A 124 5.21 -11.18 13.43
CA THR A 124 6.61 -10.76 13.33
C THR A 124 7.55 -11.98 13.21
N ASN A 125 7.40 -12.95 14.11
CA ASN A 125 8.22 -14.17 14.09
C ASN A 125 8.00 -14.99 12.81
N GLN A 126 6.76 -15.05 12.31
CA GLN A 126 6.46 -15.74 11.05
C GLN A 126 7.12 -15.05 9.86
N TYR A 127 7.06 -13.71 9.78
CA TYR A 127 7.68 -12.95 8.69
C TYR A 127 9.21 -13.03 8.74
N ILE A 128 9.84 -12.99 9.93
CA ILE A 128 11.29 -13.22 10.10
C ILE A 128 11.66 -14.63 9.61
N SER A 129 10.94 -15.66 10.07
CA SER A 129 11.17 -17.04 9.64
C SER A 129 10.99 -17.22 8.13
N LEU A 130 9.96 -16.60 7.54
CA LEU A 130 9.71 -16.60 6.10
C LEU A 130 10.90 -16.00 5.35
N THR A 131 11.36 -14.80 5.79
CA THR A 131 12.49 -14.10 5.18
C THR A 131 13.77 -14.95 5.23
N HIS A 132 14.10 -15.51 6.39
CA HIS A 132 15.30 -16.36 6.53
C HIS A 132 15.24 -17.59 5.62
N LYS A 133 14.08 -18.27 5.56
CA LYS A 133 13.90 -19.43 4.65
C LYS A 133 13.97 -19.02 3.17
N THR A 134 13.46 -17.85 2.83
CA THR A 134 13.54 -17.32 1.47
C THR A 134 14.98 -17.02 1.08
N ARG A 135 15.78 -16.39 1.96
CA ARG A 135 17.22 -16.16 1.76
C ARG A 135 18.00 -17.46 1.59
N GLN A 136 17.62 -18.49 2.33
CA GLN A 136 18.21 -19.85 2.18
C GLN A 136 17.72 -20.57 0.92
N ARG A 137 16.86 -19.94 0.10
CA ARG A 137 16.28 -20.55 -1.10
C ARG A 137 15.55 -21.86 -0.80
N ASN A 138 14.88 -21.95 0.35
CA ASN A 138 14.07 -23.11 0.70
C ASN A 138 12.96 -23.34 -0.31
N ILE A 139 13.03 -24.42 -1.06
CA ILE A 139 12.15 -24.72 -2.20
C ILE A 139 10.67 -24.72 -1.80
N LYS A 140 10.31 -25.30 -0.65
CA LYS A 140 8.91 -25.31 -0.17
C LYS A 140 8.40 -23.90 0.10
N THR A 141 9.24 -23.04 0.70
CA THR A 141 8.91 -21.65 0.98
C THR A 141 8.77 -20.84 -0.31
N LEU A 142 9.69 -21.01 -1.26
CA LEU A 142 9.61 -20.28 -2.54
C LEU A 142 8.37 -20.67 -3.33
N ASN A 143 8.04 -21.96 -3.42
CA ASN A 143 6.83 -22.44 -4.08
C ASN A 143 5.55 -21.90 -3.41
N MET A 144 5.54 -21.79 -2.08
CA MET A 144 4.43 -21.18 -1.34
C MET A 144 4.32 -19.68 -1.65
N CYS A 145 5.44 -18.93 -1.65
CA CYS A 145 5.45 -17.51 -1.99
C CYS A 145 4.93 -17.26 -3.41
N GLU A 146 5.43 -18.03 -4.39
CA GLU A 146 4.99 -17.92 -5.80
C GLU A 146 3.49 -18.23 -5.96
N LYS A 147 3.01 -19.28 -5.30
CA LYS A 147 1.61 -19.71 -5.41
C LYS A 147 0.64 -18.72 -4.72
N SER A 148 1.01 -18.22 -3.55
CA SER A 148 0.06 -17.53 -2.66
C SER A 148 0.27 -16.02 -2.57
N PHE A 149 1.44 -15.49 -2.97
CA PHE A 149 1.82 -14.13 -2.66
C PHE A 149 2.41 -13.39 -3.86
N ILE A 150 3.57 -13.78 -4.39
CA ILE A 150 4.27 -13.07 -5.46
C ILE A 150 4.17 -13.84 -6.78
N PRO A 151 3.58 -13.27 -7.85
CA PRO A 151 3.57 -13.88 -9.16
C PRO A 151 4.99 -14.19 -9.67
N LYS A 152 5.13 -15.28 -10.44
CA LYS A 152 6.40 -15.84 -10.91
C LYS A 152 7.31 -14.78 -11.57
N GLN A 153 6.74 -13.88 -12.37
CA GLN A 153 7.48 -12.84 -13.06
C GLN A 153 8.17 -11.82 -12.12
N TYR A 154 7.72 -11.71 -10.87
CA TYR A 154 8.29 -10.80 -9.87
C TYR A 154 9.16 -11.51 -8.82
N MET A 155 9.32 -12.83 -8.93
CA MET A 155 10.08 -13.61 -7.93
C MET A 155 11.53 -13.19 -7.81
N GLN A 156 12.20 -12.82 -8.92
CA GLN A 156 13.57 -12.31 -8.86
C GLN A 156 13.66 -11.03 -8.00
N TYR A 157 12.83 -10.04 -8.27
CA TYR A 157 12.79 -8.78 -7.51
C TYR A 157 12.44 -9.00 -6.03
N PHE A 158 11.52 -9.94 -5.78
CA PHE A 158 11.18 -10.35 -4.43
C PHE A 158 12.38 -10.93 -3.69
N LEU A 159 13.15 -11.83 -4.32
CA LEU A 159 14.33 -12.44 -3.73
C LEU A 159 15.42 -11.41 -3.44
N GLU A 160 15.70 -10.51 -4.37
CA GLU A 160 16.67 -9.42 -4.20
C GLU A 160 16.31 -8.52 -3.01
N MET A 161 15.03 -8.15 -2.92
CA MET A 161 14.51 -7.36 -1.79
C MET A 161 14.61 -8.13 -0.47
N MET A 162 14.25 -9.43 -0.44
CA MET A 162 14.30 -10.25 0.76
C MET A 162 15.74 -10.50 1.24
N ASP A 163 16.71 -10.58 0.32
CA ASP A 163 18.13 -10.68 0.66
C ASP A 163 18.67 -9.43 1.33
N ALA A 164 18.18 -8.26 0.93
CA ALA A 164 18.61 -6.97 1.46
C ALA A 164 17.91 -6.56 2.76
N MET A 165 16.67 -7.03 2.98
CA MET A 165 15.82 -6.64 4.11
C MET A 165 16.38 -7.16 5.44
N ASN A 166 16.62 -6.31 6.43
CA ASN A 166 17.06 -6.73 7.76
C ASN A 166 15.88 -7.09 8.68
N ASP A 167 16.17 -7.81 9.77
CA ASP A 167 15.15 -8.27 10.72
C ASP A 167 14.51 -7.10 11.49
N GLU A 168 15.23 -6.00 11.67
CA GLU A 168 14.70 -4.77 12.26
C GLU A 168 13.60 -4.16 11.39
N THR A 169 13.80 -4.11 10.06
CA THR A 169 12.77 -3.71 9.10
C THR A 169 11.51 -4.57 9.25
N ILE A 170 11.68 -5.88 9.42
CA ILE A 170 10.54 -6.80 9.56
C ILE A 170 9.80 -6.53 10.86
N HIS A 171 10.53 -6.43 11.96
CA HIS A 171 9.96 -6.13 13.27
C HIS A 171 9.21 -4.80 13.26
N ASN A 172 9.84 -3.74 12.76
CA ASN A 172 9.27 -2.40 12.72
C ASN A 172 8.05 -2.33 11.78
N GLY A 173 8.12 -2.95 10.61
CA GLY A 173 7.01 -2.99 9.65
C GLY A 173 5.77 -3.66 10.23
N VAL A 174 5.90 -4.88 10.74
CA VAL A 174 4.77 -5.63 11.29
C VAL A 174 4.22 -4.93 12.56
N THR A 175 5.11 -4.46 13.43
CA THR A 175 4.71 -3.78 14.67
C THR A 175 4.02 -2.45 14.37
N SER A 176 4.56 -1.64 13.46
CA SER A 176 4.00 -0.35 13.12
C SER A 176 2.61 -0.48 12.49
N VAL A 177 2.44 -1.41 11.54
CA VAL A 177 1.12 -1.72 10.97
C VAL A 177 0.16 -2.25 12.03
N GLY A 178 0.63 -3.18 12.88
CA GLY A 178 -0.19 -3.75 13.94
C GLY A 178 -0.64 -2.75 15.01
N GLN A 179 0.13 -1.68 15.23
CA GLN A 179 -0.20 -0.61 16.19
C GLN A 179 -0.96 0.56 15.55
N PHE A 180 -1.00 0.63 14.22
CA PHE A 180 -1.69 1.71 13.52
C PHE A 180 -3.19 1.68 13.79
N GLN A 181 -3.74 2.85 14.02
CA GLN A 181 -5.17 3.11 14.15
C GLN A 181 -5.49 4.41 13.41
N LEU A 182 -6.32 4.32 12.37
CA LEU A 182 -6.82 5.53 11.71
C LEU A 182 -7.61 6.37 12.74
N PRO A 183 -7.31 7.65 12.93
CA PRO A 183 -8.09 8.51 13.81
C PRO A 183 -9.56 8.52 13.44
N LYS A 184 -10.46 8.81 14.38
CA LYS A 184 -11.87 8.99 14.13
C LYS A 184 -12.17 10.45 13.76
N ASN A 185 -13.16 10.65 12.90
CA ASN A 185 -13.69 11.99 12.62
C ASN A 185 -12.67 12.94 11.96
N LEU A 186 -11.82 12.43 11.07
CA LEU A 186 -11.04 13.29 10.18
C LEU A 186 -12.02 14.06 9.29
N LYS A 187 -11.95 15.38 9.34
CA LYS A 187 -12.83 16.26 8.55
C LYS A 187 -12.18 16.59 7.22
N ARG A 188 -12.57 15.89 6.18
CA ARG A 188 -12.16 16.15 4.80
C ARG A 188 -13.35 15.84 3.89
N ASP A 189 -14.18 16.86 3.66
CA ASP A 189 -15.39 16.75 2.83
C ASP A 189 -15.07 16.69 1.32
N ASP A 190 -13.84 17.05 0.97
CA ASP A 190 -13.32 17.13 -0.39
C ASP A 190 -12.44 15.91 -0.79
N LEU A 191 -12.32 14.89 0.06
CA LEU A 191 -11.59 13.68 -0.20
C LEU A 191 -12.54 12.52 -0.53
N ASP A 192 -12.42 11.98 -1.75
CA ASP A 192 -13.06 10.72 -2.11
C ASP A 192 -12.23 9.53 -1.62
N VAL A 193 -12.84 8.65 -0.86
CA VAL A 193 -12.18 7.43 -0.37
C VAL A 193 -12.90 6.19 -0.89
N ILE A 194 -12.14 5.26 -1.48
CA ILE A 194 -12.61 3.93 -1.80
C ILE A 194 -11.70 2.88 -1.18
N TYR A 195 -12.32 1.86 -0.56
CA TYR A 195 -11.63 0.78 0.12
C TYR A 195 -12.06 -0.57 -0.42
N TYR A 196 -11.09 -1.35 -0.89
CA TYR A 196 -11.32 -2.72 -1.36
C TYR A 196 -10.80 -3.74 -0.36
N HIS A 197 -11.50 -4.85 -0.24
CA HIS A 197 -11.05 -6.03 0.51
C HIS A 197 -11.61 -7.33 -0.06
N GLY A 198 -10.88 -8.41 0.13
CA GLY A 198 -11.34 -9.74 -0.24
C GLY A 198 -12.15 -10.45 0.85
N THR A 199 -12.37 -11.75 0.65
CA THR A 199 -13.19 -12.55 1.58
C THR A 199 -12.47 -13.76 2.18
N THR A 200 -11.24 -14.07 1.76
CA THR A 200 -10.47 -15.20 2.30
C THR A 200 -10.00 -14.96 3.75
N LEU A 201 -9.40 -15.97 4.38
CA LEU A 201 -9.00 -15.89 5.79
C LEU A 201 -7.91 -14.84 6.06
N ASN A 202 -7.00 -14.62 5.11
CA ASN A 202 -5.94 -13.61 5.25
C ASN A 202 -6.46 -12.16 5.12
N GLU A 203 -7.74 -11.96 4.81
CA GLU A 203 -8.43 -10.66 4.75
C GLU A 203 -9.10 -10.25 6.08
N MET A 204 -8.90 -10.98 7.18
CA MET A 204 -9.57 -10.68 8.45
C MET A 204 -9.29 -9.26 8.96
N VAL A 205 -8.05 -8.77 8.80
CA VAL A 205 -7.68 -7.41 9.20
C VAL A 205 -8.35 -6.38 8.31
N ALA A 206 -8.36 -6.62 7.01
CA ALA A 206 -8.99 -5.74 6.03
C ALA A 206 -10.52 -5.67 6.22
N LYS A 207 -11.18 -6.79 6.54
CA LYS A 207 -12.62 -6.81 6.89
C LYS A 207 -12.93 -5.98 8.14
N LYS A 208 -12.06 -6.03 9.17
CA LYS A 208 -12.21 -5.17 10.34
C LYS A 208 -12.03 -3.69 10.00
N SER A 209 -11.07 -3.38 9.13
CA SER A 209 -10.79 -2.04 8.63
C SER A 209 -11.96 -1.51 7.79
N ALA A 210 -12.55 -2.34 6.93
CA ALA A 210 -13.74 -2.02 6.15
C ALA A 210 -14.93 -1.63 7.06
N LYS A 211 -15.19 -2.46 8.08
CA LYS A 211 -16.24 -2.18 9.07
C LYS A 211 -15.96 -0.88 9.84
N TYR A 212 -14.70 -0.64 10.20
CA TYR A 212 -14.29 0.59 10.87
C TYR A 212 -14.55 1.82 10.00
N LEU A 213 -14.18 1.77 8.72
CA LEU A 213 -14.47 2.86 7.76
C LEU A 213 -15.97 3.12 7.65
N GLN A 214 -16.79 2.10 7.45
CA GLN A 214 -18.24 2.26 7.36
C GLN A 214 -18.86 2.92 8.61
N GLN A 215 -18.29 2.64 9.79
CA GLN A 215 -18.76 3.20 11.06
C GLN A 215 -18.35 4.66 11.30
N HIS A 216 -17.15 5.05 10.86
CA HIS A 216 -16.56 6.35 11.20
C HIS A 216 -16.44 7.30 10.01
N TYR A 217 -16.53 6.77 8.80
CA TYR A 217 -16.41 7.49 7.52
C TYR A 217 -17.46 7.00 6.54
N PRO A 218 -18.76 7.27 6.79
CA PRO A 218 -19.86 6.72 5.98
C PRO A 218 -19.82 7.17 4.51
N GLN A 219 -19.12 8.28 4.21
CA GLN A 219 -18.89 8.76 2.84
C GLN A 219 -17.87 7.89 2.08
N ALA A 220 -17.01 7.12 2.77
CA ALA A 220 -16.06 6.22 2.13
C ALA A 220 -16.79 5.02 1.50
N LYS A 221 -16.51 4.76 0.23
CA LYS A 221 -17.04 3.62 -0.48
C LYS A 221 -16.25 2.36 -0.10
N VAL A 222 -16.94 1.33 0.39
CA VAL A 222 -16.33 0.03 0.71
C VAL A 222 -16.84 -1.02 -0.27
N VAL A 223 -15.89 -1.72 -0.91
CA VAL A 223 -16.18 -2.75 -1.93
C VAL A 223 -15.56 -4.09 -1.50
N CYS A 224 -16.42 -5.12 -1.43
CA CYS A 224 -16.01 -6.48 -1.11
C CYS A 224 -15.83 -7.30 -2.40
N LEU A 225 -14.62 -7.80 -2.63
CA LEU A 225 -14.27 -8.68 -3.74
C LEU A 225 -14.40 -10.14 -3.30
N LYS A 226 -15.50 -10.78 -3.65
CA LYS A 226 -15.78 -12.17 -3.24
C LYS A 226 -14.73 -13.13 -3.80
N GLY A 227 -14.14 -13.95 -2.94
CA GLY A 227 -13.13 -14.96 -3.29
C GLY A 227 -11.70 -14.44 -3.29
N TYR A 228 -11.47 -13.12 -3.28
CA TYR A 228 -10.13 -12.55 -3.33
C TYR A 228 -9.38 -12.70 -2.00
N SER A 229 -8.08 -12.93 -2.13
CA SER A 229 -7.10 -12.95 -1.06
C SER A 229 -6.42 -11.59 -0.91
N HIS A 230 -5.69 -11.43 0.19
CA HIS A 230 -4.96 -10.20 0.50
C HIS A 230 -3.94 -9.83 -0.59
N GLY A 231 -4.06 -8.63 -1.16
CA GLY A 231 -3.19 -8.12 -2.23
C GLY A 231 -3.41 -8.78 -3.60
N GLU A 232 -4.33 -9.75 -3.72
CA GLU A 232 -4.55 -10.48 -4.97
C GLU A 232 -4.98 -9.57 -6.12
N LEU A 233 -5.76 -8.54 -5.83
CA LEU A 233 -6.22 -7.59 -6.84
C LEU A 233 -5.03 -6.90 -7.54
N VAL A 234 -4.09 -6.37 -6.78
CA VAL A 234 -2.89 -5.71 -7.32
C VAL A 234 -1.95 -6.72 -7.99
N LEU A 235 -1.69 -7.83 -7.30
CA LEU A 235 -0.60 -8.74 -7.65
C LEU A 235 -0.94 -9.68 -8.81
N ARG A 236 -2.22 -10.07 -8.95
CA ARG A 236 -2.64 -11.11 -9.90
C ARG A 236 -3.68 -10.66 -10.91
N HIS A 237 -4.36 -9.55 -10.66
CA HIS A 237 -5.40 -9.00 -11.52
C HIS A 237 -5.14 -7.52 -11.87
N PRO A 238 -3.94 -7.20 -12.44
CA PRO A 238 -3.56 -5.80 -12.67
C PRO A 238 -4.52 -5.07 -13.63
N GLU A 239 -5.06 -5.74 -14.63
CA GLU A 239 -6.04 -5.14 -15.54
C GLU A 239 -7.35 -4.76 -14.83
N GLN A 240 -7.82 -5.62 -13.93
CA GLN A 240 -8.99 -5.32 -13.12
C GLN A 240 -8.72 -4.18 -12.14
N TYR A 241 -7.54 -4.19 -11.51
CA TYR A 241 -7.11 -3.08 -10.65
C TYR A 241 -7.13 -1.76 -11.41
N ILE A 242 -6.49 -1.72 -12.59
CA ILE A 242 -6.44 -0.55 -13.47
C ILE A 242 -7.85 -0.03 -13.78
N LYS A 243 -8.74 -0.92 -14.22
CA LYS A 243 -10.14 -0.56 -14.53
C LYS A 243 -10.89 0.03 -13.33
N LEU A 244 -10.68 -0.53 -12.12
CA LEU A 244 -11.33 -0.05 -10.90
C LEU A 244 -10.78 1.32 -10.47
N VAL A 245 -9.46 1.51 -10.56
CA VAL A 245 -8.82 2.80 -10.26
C VAL A 245 -9.22 3.84 -11.30
N GLU A 246 -9.14 3.53 -12.58
CA GLU A 246 -9.54 4.46 -13.66
C GLU A 246 -10.99 4.93 -13.45
N GLY A 247 -11.92 4.00 -13.27
CA GLY A 247 -13.32 4.35 -13.00
C GLY A 247 -13.51 5.22 -11.75
N PHE A 248 -12.67 5.03 -10.71
CA PHE A 248 -12.69 5.87 -9.53
C PHE A 248 -12.08 7.27 -9.79
N LEU A 249 -11.02 7.36 -10.59
CA LEU A 249 -10.36 8.63 -10.92
C LEU A 249 -11.23 9.52 -11.83
N GLU A 250 -12.03 8.93 -12.71
CA GLU A 250 -12.87 9.66 -13.67
C GLU A 250 -14.19 10.19 -13.07
N VAL A 251 -14.66 9.65 -11.95
CA VAL A 251 -15.84 10.18 -11.27
C VAL A 251 -15.51 11.57 -10.71
N SER A 252 -16.09 12.62 -11.31
CA SER A 252 -16.04 13.97 -10.73
C SER A 252 -16.66 13.96 -9.33
N ILE A 253 -16.05 14.66 -8.39
CA ILE A 253 -16.74 15.10 -7.17
C ILE A 253 -17.89 15.97 -7.69
N ALA A 254 -19.09 15.38 -7.75
CA ALA A 254 -20.26 16.20 -8.03
C ALA A 254 -20.28 17.28 -6.96
N SER A 255 -20.16 18.54 -7.38
CA SER A 255 -20.37 19.70 -6.52
C SER A 255 -21.66 19.44 -5.73
N LYS A 256 -21.51 19.24 -4.44
CA LYS A 256 -22.65 19.28 -3.53
C LYS A 256 -23.02 20.74 -3.42
N ASP A 257 -23.85 21.19 -4.40
CA ASP A 257 -24.61 22.42 -4.27
C ASP A 257 -25.67 22.29 -3.17
#